data_f113f4db7386d6bece4903572eb9f97f
#
_entry.id   f113f4db7386d6bece4903572eb9f97f
#
_cell.length_a   1.000
_cell.length_b   1.000
_cell.length_c   1.000
_cell.angle_alpha   90.00
_cell.angle_beta   90.00
_cell.angle_gamma   90.00
#
_symmetry.space_group_name_H-M   'P 1'
#
loop_
_entity.id
_entity.type
_entity.pdbx_description
1 polymer ?
#
loop_
_entity_poly.entity_id
_entity_poly.type
_entity_poly.pdbx_seq_one_letter_code
_entity_poly.pdbx_strand_id
1 'polypeptide(L)'
;MRSEKTLYDLILSFARHNDAIRAVWMNGSRANPNAPKDILQDFDIVYAVTDIGPFRKNPGWIARFGKPLMVLEPDSQMPDAASARPDEKYTWLMLFEDGNRIDLTLRRVDTAAGHAAASRQTVVLLDKDHILPDLPPASDADYHVARPDPDTFCQCCESFWWDATYVAKGLWRREILYAMDHLNLIV
;
A
#
# COMPACT_ATOMS: atom_id res chain seq x y z
N MET A 1 -15.62 9.68 -13.45
CA MET A 1 -14.34 9.61 -12.70
C MET A 1 -13.80 11.02 -12.56
N ARG A 2 -13.50 11.47 -11.33
CA ARG A 2 -12.85 12.76 -11.06
C ARG A 2 -11.41 12.73 -11.57
N SER A 3 -10.88 13.90 -11.89
CA SER A 3 -9.49 14.00 -12.34
C SER A 3 -8.51 13.74 -11.19
N GLU A 4 -7.30 13.31 -11.52
CA GLU A 4 -6.18 13.14 -10.59
C GLU A 4 -5.95 14.43 -9.77
N LYS A 5 -5.95 15.59 -10.44
CA LYS A 5 -5.84 16.88 -9.79
C LYS A 5 -6.91 17.11 -8.73
N THR A 6 -8.17 16.79 -9.04
CA THR A 6 -9.29 16.94 -8.10
C THR A 6 -9.07 16.10 -6.85
N LEU A 7 -8.57 14.88 -6.98
CA LEU A 7 -8.31 14.00 -5.84
C LEU A 7 -7.13 14.50 -4.99
N TYR A 8 -6.03 14.94 -5.61
CA TYR A 8 -4.94 15.58 -4.87
C TYR A 8 -5.41 16.83 -4.13
N ASP A 9 -6.23 17.68 -4.76
CA ASP A 9 -6.76 18.88 -4.13
C ASP A 9 -7.61 18.53 -2.90
N LEU A 10 -8.46 17.50 -2.96
CA LEU A 10 -9.25 17.01 -1.82
C LEU A 10 -8.37 16.47 -0.69
N ILE A 11 -7.42 15.60 -1.03
CA ILE A 11 -6.49 14.96 -0.08
C ILE A 11 -5.67 16.02 0.65
N LEU A 12 -5.05 16.93 -0.09
CA LEU A 12 -4.15 17.94 0.47
C LEU A 12 -4.91 19.06 1.17
N SER A 13 -6.09 19.47 0.67
CA SER A 13 -6.90 20.48 1.33
C SER A 13 -7.33 20.01 2.73
N PHE A 14 -7.81 18.78 2.85
CA PHE A 14 -8.16 18.23 4.16
C PHE A 14 -6.96 18.20 5.11
N ALA A 15 -5.81 17.74 4.62
CA ALA A 15 -4.60 17.69 5.43
C ALA A 15 -4.12 19.07 5.87
N ARG A 16 -4.15 20.08 5.00
CA ARG A 16 -3.72 21.45 5.32
C ARG A 16 -4.57 22.10 6.40
N HIS A 17 -5.88 21.85 6.38
CA HIS A 17 -6.85 22.45 7.31
C HIS A 17 -7.08 21.61 8.59
N ASN A 18 -6.35 20.52 8.75
CA ASN A 18 -6.44 19.67 9.95
C ASN A 18 -5.10 19.67 10.69
N ASP A 19 -5.06 20.29 11.86
CA ASP A 19 -3.83 20.41 12.65
C ASP A 19 -3.32 19.07 13.20
N ALA A 20 -4.17 18.06 13.33
CA ALA A 20 -3.76 16.72 13.72
C ALA A 20 -2.94 16.01 12.62
N ILE A 21 -3.03 16.45 11.34
CA ILE A 21 -2.25 15.91 10.22
C ILE A 21 -1.00 16.77 10.03
N ARG A 22 0.19 16.19 10.21
CA ARG A 22 1.46 16.91 10.16
C ARG A 22 2.21 16.71 8.86
N ALA A 23 2.12 15.52 8.25
CA ALA A 23 2.70 15.25 6.94
C ALA A 23 1.79 14.35 6.10
N VAL A 24 1.99 14.37 4.78
CA VAL A 24 1.31 13.53 3.79
C VAL A 24 2.34 13.04 2.79
N TRP A 25 2.32 11.76 2.51
CA TRP A 25 3.06 11.19 1.39
C TRP A 25 2.21 10.19 0.63
N MET A 26 2.64 9.87 -0.56
CA MET A 26 2.04 8.87 -1.42
C MET A 26 3.05 7.78 -1.70
N ASN A 27 2.59 6.54 -1.69
CA ASN A 27 3.35 5.35 -2.06
C ASN A 27 2.83 4.75 -3.38
N GLY A 28 3.33 3.57 -3.72
CA GLY A 28 2.77 2.70 -4.74
C GLY A 28 2.98 3.14 -6.18
N SER A 29 2.14 2.61 -7.06
CA SER A 29 2.32 2.74 -8.51
C SER A 29 2.26 4.19 -9.02
N ARG A 30 1.48 5.07 -8.38
CA ARG A 30 1.42 6.50 -8.74
C ARG A 30 2.70 7.26 -8.39
N ALA A 31 3.44 6.80 -7.38
CA ALA A 31 4.74 7.34 -7.02
C ALA A 31 5.85 6.83 -7.96
N ASN A 32 5.63 5.72 -8.66
CA ASN A 32 6.60 5.13 -9.56
C ASN A 32 6.61 5.83 -10.93
N PRO A 33 7.71 6.50 -11.33
CA PRO A 33 7.78 7.18 -12.62
C PRO A 33 7.75 6.22 -13.82
N ASN A 34 8.08 4.93 -13.61
CA ASN A 34 8.14 3.90 -14.64
C ASN A 34 6.84 3.09 -14.76
N ALA A 35 5.91 3.24 -13.81
CA ALA A 35 4.64 2.52 -13.87
C ALA A 35 3.76 3.05 -15.01
N PRO A 36 3.10 2.16 -15.79
CA PRO A 36 2.09 2.58 -16.73
C PRO A 36 0.96 3.34 -16.03
N LYS A 37 0.61 4.51 -16.59
CA LYS A 37 -0.53 5.29 -16.08
C LYS A 37 -1.82 4.78 -16.69
N ASP A 38 -2.75 4.34 -15.84
CA ASP A 38 -4.08 3.91 -16.26
C ASP A 38 -5.17 4.36 -15.29
N ILE A 39 -6.42 4.08 -15.66
CA ILE A 39 -7.61 4.47 -14.89
C ILE A 39 -7.83 3.62 -13.64
N LEU A 40 -7.09 2.53 -13.47
CA LEU A 40 -7.22 1.58 -12.35
C LEU A 40 -6.23 1.86 -11.22
N GLN A 41 -5.26 2.77 -11.45
CA GLN A 41 -4.31 3.15 -10.40
C GLN A 41 -5.05 3.79 -9.22
N ASP A 42 -4.86 3.26 -8.03
CA ASP A 42 -5.32 3.81 -6.76
C ASP A 42 -4.41 4.94 -6.24
N PHE A 43 -4.84 5.57 -5.18
CA PHE A 43 -4.08 6.60 -4.45
C PHE A 43 -3.67 6.01 -3.10
N ASP A 44 -2.44 5.52 -2.99
CA ASP A 44 -1.85 5.02 -1.75
C ASP A 44 -1.37 6.19 -0.88
N ILE A 45 -2.24 6.74 -0.08
CA ILE A 45 -1.99 7.95 0.71
C ILE A 45 -1.69 7.60 2.17
N VAL A 46 -0.70 8.25 2.73
CA VAL A 46 -0.42 8.17 4.16
C VAL A 46 -0.50 9.56 4.80
N TYR A 47 -1.26 9.67 5.88
CA TYR A 47 -1.26 10.83 6.76
C TYR A 47 -0.47 10.53 8.03
N ALA A 48 0.57 11.33 8.31
CA ALA A 48 1.21 11.36 9.61
C ALA A 48 0.37 12.20 10.56
N VAL A 49 -0.18 11.57 11.59
CA VAL A 49 -1.11 12.22 12.53
C VAL A 49 -0.56 12.20 13.95
N THR A 50 -0.94 13.19 14.75
CA THR A 50 -0.57 13.26 16.18
C THR A 50 -1.26 12.18 16.99
N ASP A 51 -2.52 11.85 16.65
CA ASP A 51 -3.33 10.81 17.29
C ASP A 51 -4.30 10.20 16.28
N ILE A 52 -4.34 8.87 16.22
CA ILE A 52 -5.24 8.09 15.33
C ILE A 52 -6.64 7.95 15.94
N GLY A 53 -6.74 7.93 17.27
CA GLY A 53 -7.98 7.65 17.99
C GLY A 53 -9.18 8.49 17.57
N PRO A 54 -9.09 9.83 17.48
CA PRO A 54 -10.18 10.69 17.04
C PRO A 54 -10.70 10.36 15.64
N PHE A 55 -9.82 10.03 14.70
CA PHE A 55 -10.19 9.67 13.33
C PHE A 55 -10.97 8.37 13.25
N ARG A 56 -10.59 7.38 14.08
CA ARG A 56 -11.28 6.09 14.17
C ARG A 56 -12.65 6.19 14.84
N LYS A 57 -12.75 6.97 15.93
CA LYS A 57 -14.00 7.13 16.69
C LYS A 57 -15.09 7.81 15.88
N ASN A 58 -14.73 8.66 14.95
CA ASN A 58 -15.68 9.38 14.10
C ASN A 58 -15.24 9.32 12.63
N PRO A 59 -15.47 8.20 11.93
CA PRO A 59 -14.99 7.99 10.56
C PRO A 59 -15.76 8.81 9.51
N GLY A 60 -16.78 9.57 9.87
CA GLY A 60 -17.57 10.37 8.93
C GLY A 60 -16.75 11.37 8.09
N TRP A 61 -15.53 11.69 8.52
CA TRP A 61 -14.62 12.56 7.76
C TRP A 61 -14.19 11.99 6.40
N ILE A 62 -14.20 10.67 6.20
CA ILE A 62 -13.82 10.06 4.92
C ILE A 62 -14.79 10.39 3.79
N ALA A 63 -16.05 10.74 4.11
CA ALA A 63 -17.05 11.16 3.13
C ALA A 63 -16.64 12.44 2.34
N ARG A 64 -15.65 13.18 2.82
CA ARG A 64 -15.07 14.34 2.12
C ARG A 64 -14.37 13.98 0.82
N PHE A 65 -13.88 12.76 0.71
CA PHE A 65 -13.23 12.27 -0.52
C PHE A 65 -14.23 11.87 -1.59
N GLY A 66 -15.51 11.82 -1.30
CA GLY A 66 -16.58 11.47 -2.21
C GLY A 66 -17.55 10.47 -1.61
N LYS A 67 -18.56 10.07 -2.40
CA LYS A 67 -19.52 9.05 -1.97
C LYS A 67 -18.91 7.68 -2.16
N PRO A 68 -18.64 6.93 -1.06
CA PRO A 68 -18.05 5.60 -1.18
C PRO A 68 -19.07 4.59 -1.71
N LEU A 69 -18.63 3.75 -2.63
CA LEU A 69 -19.32 2.54 -3.04
C LEU A 69 -19.00 1.39 -2.07
N MET A 70 -17.75 1.33 -1.63
CA MET A 70 -17.26 0.34 -0.66
C MET A 70 -16.16 0.94 0.21
N VAL A 71 -16.17 0.59 1.49
CA VAL A 71 -15.10 0.91 2.43
C VAL A 71 -14.73 -0.39 3.16
N LEU A 72 -13.43 -0.69 3.19
CA LEU A 72 -12.88 -1.79 3.98
C LEU A 72 -11.88 -1.21 4.98
N GLU A 73 -11.97 -1.67 6.22
CA GLU A 73 -11.08 -1.30 7.33
C GLU A 73 -10.32 -2.55 7.79
N PRO A 74 -9.21 -2.93 7.12
CA PRO A 74 -8.51 -4.19 7.38
C PRO A 74 -7.99 -4.28 8.81
N ASP A 75 -7.56 -3.15 9.38
CA ASP A 75 -7.02 -3.11 10.74
C ASP A 75 -8.10 -3.26 11.84
N SER A 76 -9.41 -3.16 11.49
CA SER A 76 -10.52 -3.41 12.42
C SER A 76 -10.90 -4.88 12.55
N GLN A 77 -10.54 -5.70 11.58
CA GLN A 77 -10.99 -7.09 11.42
C GLN A 77 -9.97 -8.14 11.87
N MET A 78 -8.77 -7.72 12.27
CA MET A 78 -7.73 -8.65 12.72
C MET A 78 -7.90 -9.00 14.20
N PRO A 79 -8.35 -10.25 14.53
CA PRO A 79 -8.50 -10.68 15.92
C PRO A 79 -7.18 -10.95 16.63
N ASP A 80 -6.08 -11.15 15.89
CA ASP A 80 -4.77 -11.40 16.46
C ASP A 80 -4.05 -10.09 16.78
N ALA A 81 -4.29 -9.64 18.00
CA ALA A 81 -3.74 -8.42 18.60
C ALA A 81 -2.20 -8.35 18.67
N ALA A 82 -1.48 -9.39 18.31
CA ALA A 82 -0.01 -9.40 18.37
C ALA A 82 0.66 -8.60 17.25
N SER A 83 -0.01 -8.39 16.12
CA SER A 83 0.50 -7.60 14.99
C SER A 83 -0.29 -6.31 14.71
N ALA A 84 -1.50 -6.19 15.27
CA ALA A 84 -2.31 -4.99 15.12
C ALA A 84 -1.99 -4.00 16.25
N ARG A 85 -1.26 -2.94 15.93
CA ARG A 85 -1.12 -1.77 16.79
C ARG A 85 -2.02 -0.65 16.24
N PRO A 86 -3.32 -0.69 16.54
CA PRO A 86 -4.30 0.25 15.97
C PRO A 86 -4.04 1.71 16.37
N ASP A 87 -3.22 1.91 17.38
CA ASP A 87 -2.75 3.24 17.80
C ASP A 87 -1.51 3.72 17.04
N GLU A 88 -0.85 2.83 16.28
CA GLU A 88 0.32 3.16 15.45
C GLU A 88 -0.03 3.25 13.96
N LYS A 89 -1.02 2.47 13.50
CA LYS A 89 -1.48 2.42 12.12
C LYS A 89 -2.98 2.17 12.04
N TYR A 90 -3.66 2.81 11.10
CA TYR A 90 -5.02 2.48 10.73
C TYR A 90 -5.31 2.81 9.26
N THR A 91 -6.01 1.93 8.56
CA THR A 91 -6.19 2.03 7.11
C THR A 91 -7.67 1.97 6.72
N TRP A 92 -8.07 2.82 5.79
CA TRP A 92 -9.32 2.76 5.04
C TRP A 92 -9.01 2.52 3.57
N LEU A 93 -9.54 1.43 3.01
CA LEU A 93 -9.53 1.16 1.58
C LEU A 93 -10.89 1.60 1.04
N MET A 94 -10.90 2.63 0.21
CA MET A 94 -12.14 3.31 -0.21
C MET A 94 -12.27 3.27 -1.73
N LEU A 95 -13.30 2.59 -2.23
CA LEU A 95 -13.73 2.65 -3.61
C LEU A 95 -14.93 3.60 -3.72
N PHE A 96 -14.87 4.58 -4.60
CA PHE A 96 -15.91 5.58 -4.80
C PHE A 96 -16.81 5.26 -5.99
N GLU A 97 -18.06 5.81 -6.00
CA GLU A 97 -19.03 5.61 -7.09
C GLU A 97 -18.50 6.03 -8.47
N ASP A 98 -17.55 6.94 -8.53
CA ASP A 98 -16.93 7.39 -9.78
C ASP A 98 -15.77 6.51 -10.26
N GLY A 99 -15.52 5.38 -9.60
CA GLY A 99 -14.48 4.41 -9.95
C GLY A 99 -13.08 4.77 -9.44
N ASN A 100 -12.89 5.92 -8.77
CA ASN A 100 -11.62 6.22 -8.12
C ASN A 100 -11.47 5.41 -6.83
N ARG A 101 -10.22 5.06 -6.47
CA ARG A 101 -9.88 4.37 -5.23
C ARG A 101 -8.82 5.16 -4.47
N ILE A 102 -9.02 5.28 -3.15
CA ILE A 102 -8.03 5.83 -2.23
C ILE A 102 -7.81 4.81 -1.11
N ASP A 103 -6.58 4.38 -0.96
CA ASP A 103 -6.09 3.57 0.13
C ASP A 103 -5.39 4.52 1.11
N LEU A 104 -6.12 4.90 2.17
CA LEU A 104 -5.67 5.90 3.12
C LEU A 104 -5.22 5.26 4.42
N THR A 105 -3.95 5.40 4.71
CA THR A 105 -3.34 4.93 5.96
C THR A 105 -3.02 6.11 6.87
N LEU A 106 -3.43 6.02 8.12
CA LEU A 106 -2.94 6.90 9.19
C LEU A 106 -1.74 6.25 9.86
N ARG A 107 -0.73 7.05 10.13
CA ARG A 107 0.43 6.68 10.95
C ARG A 107 0.72 7.76 11.97
N ARG A 108 1.25 7.38 13.12
CA ARG A 108 1.69 8.35 14.11
C ARG A 108 2.93 9.10 13.63
N VAL A 109 3.02 10.37 14.00
CA VAL A 109 4.14 11.26 13.62
C VAL A 109 5.52 10.74 14.09
N ASP A 110 5.58 10.05 15.23
CA ASP A 110 6.82 9.48 15.78
C ASP A 110 7.39 8.31 14.96
N THR A 111 6.58 7.66 14.14
CA THR A 111 7.00 6.57 13.23
C THR A 111 7.07 7.00 11.77
N ALA A 112 6.63 8.21 11.44
CA ALA A 112 6.43 8.68 10.06
C ALA A 112 7.72 8.64 9.23
N ALA A 113 8.83 9.14 9.77
CA ALA A 113 10.12 9.21 9.07
C ALA A 113 10.61 7.83 8.59
N GLY A 114 10.58 6.83 9.49
CA GLY A 114 10.97 5.46 9.14
C GLY A 114 10.08 4.83 8.08
N HIS A 115 8.77 5.08 8.14
CA HIS A 115 7.84 4.54 7.17
C HIS A 115 7.91 5.23 5.80
N ALA A 116 8.13 6.52 5.75
CA ALA A 116 8.32 7.24 4.49
C ALA A 116 9.61 6.80 3.78
N ALA A 117 10.67 6.50 4.54
CA ALA A 117 11.94 6.02 4.01
C ALA A 117 11.98 4.52 3.67
N ALA A 118 10.97 3.75 4.08
CA ALA A 118 10.96 2.29 3.92
C ALA A 118 10.78 1.80 2.47
N SER A 119 10.31 2.66 1.57
CA SER A 119 10.12 2.33 0.15
C SER A 119 10.67 3.43 -0.74
N ARG A 120 11.32 3.04 -1.82
CA ARG A 120 11.74 3.97 -2.87
C ARG A 120 10.57 4.49 -3.72
N GLN A 121 9.40 3.88 -3.64
CA GLN A 121 8.18 4.38 -4.26
C GLN A 121 7.42 5.30 -3.31
N THR A 122 8.08 6.34 -2.82
CA THR A 122 7.51 7.34 -1.91
C THR A 122 7.71 8.74 -2.45
N VAL A 123 6.62 9.53 -2.47
CA VAL A 123 6.62 10.96 -2.83
C VAL A 123 6.00 11.75 -1.70
N VAL A 124 6.76 12.68 -1.12
CA VAL A 124 6.25 13.61 -0.11
C VAL A 124 5.35 14.64 -0.78
N LEU A 125 4.11 14.78 -0.28
CA LEU A 125 3.12 15.72 -0.79
C LEU A 125 2.93 16.95 0.11
N LEU A 126 3.13 16.79 1.42
CA LEU A 126 3.03 17.85 2.42
C LEU A 126 3.87 17.46 3.64
N ASP A 127 4.65 18.39 4.16
CA ASP A 127 5.33 18.26 5.44
C ASP A 127 5.32 19.61 6.15
N LYS A 128 4.49 19.73 7.18
CA LYS A 128 4.28 21.01 7.89
C LYS A 128 5.39 21.35 8.86
N ASP A 129 6.03 20.30 9.39
CA ASP A 129 6.98 20.44 10.51
C ASP A 129 8.38 19.90 10.15
N HIS A 130 8.60 19.55 8.87
CA HIS A 130 9.86 18.94 8.41
C HIS A 130 10.22 17.68 9.21
N ILE A 131 9.20 16.82 9.45
CA ILE A 131 9.36 15.57 10.20
C ILE A 131 9.80 14.40 9.31
N LEU A 132 9.70 14.53 8.00
CA LEU A 132 10.11 13.50 7.05
C LEU A 132 11.57 13.73 6.62
N PRO A 133 12.32 12.67 6.36
CA PRO A 133 13.69 12.79 5.85
C PRO A 133 13.69 13.28 4.39
N ASP A 134 14.82 13.80 3.94
CA ASP A 134 15.07 14.03 2.52
C ASP A 134 15.08 12.67 1.80
N LEU A 135 14.07 12.43 0.98
CA LEU A 135 13.95 11.21 0.19
C LEU A 135 14.57 11.40 -1.20
N PRO A 136 15.25 10.38 -1.71
CA PRO A 136 15.70 10.39 -3.11
C PRO A 136 14.47 10.41 -4.05
N PRO A 137 14.62 10.79 -5.32
CA PRO A 137 13.56 10.66 -6.31
C PRO A 137 12.94 9.27 -6.29
N ALA A 138 11.62 9.20 -6.35
CA ALA A 138 10.91 7.92 -6.32
C ALA A 138 11.32 7.04 -7.51
N SER A 139 11.48 5.75 -7.26
CA SER A 139 11.90 4.75 -8.24
C SER A 139 11.36 3.36 -7.91
N ASP A 140 11.42 2.47 -8.87
CA ASP A 140 11.04 1.05 -8.77
C ASP A 140 12.22 0.12 -8.43
N ALA A 141 13.36 0.69 -8.03
CA ALA A 141 14.59 -0.07 -7.80
C ALA A 141 14.44 -1.21 -6.76
N ASP A 142 13.51 -1.05 -5.81
CA ASP A 142 13.21 -2.09 -4.80
C ASP A 142 12.56 -3.35 -5.40
N TYR A 143 12.04 -3.25 -6.63
CA TYR A 143 11.36 -4.35 -7.35
C TYR A 143 12.22 -4.96 -8.46
N HIS A 144 13.42 -4.42 -8.67
CA HIS A 144 14.33 -4.99 -9.67
C HIS A 144 14.91 -6.30 -9.17
N VAL A 145 14.77 -7.32 -10.00
CA VAL A 145 15.35 -8.63 -9.70
C VAL A 145 16.88 -8.50 -9.66
N ALA A 146 17.47 -8.83 -8.51
CA ALA A 146 18.92 -8.92 -8.38
C ALA A 146 19.42 -10.29 -8.86
N ARG A 147 20.66 -10.32 -9.38
CA ARG A 147 21.29 -11.59 -9.70
C ARG A 147 21.53 -12.37 -8.40
N PRO A 148 21.02 -13.60 -8.28
CA PRO A 148 21.24 -14.41 -7.09
C PRO A 148 22.71 -14.81 -6.95
N ASP A 149 23.16 -15.03 -5.73
CA ASP A 149 24.41 -15.73 -5.49
C ASP A 149 24.29 -17.22 -5.89
N PRO A 150 25.43 -17.95 -6.02
CA PRO A 150 25.42 -19.35 -6.48
C PRO A 150 24.56 -20.27 -5.60
N ASP A 151 24.58 -20.08 -4.28
CA ASP A 151 23.84 -20.96 -3.35
C ASP A 151 22.33 -20.70 -3.47
N THR A 152 21.92 -19.44 -3.50
CA THR A 152 20.52 -19.04 -3.76
C THR A 152 20.04 -19.57 -5.11
N PHE A 153 20.88 -19.49 -6.16
CA PHE A 153 20.51 -20.02 -7.48
C PHE A 153 20.29 -21.54 -7.44
N CYS A 154 21.19 -22.29 -6.79
CA CYS A 154 21.04 -23.75 -6.64
C CYS A 154 19.75 -24.09 -5.87
N GLN A 155 19.47 -23.40 -4.76
CA GLN A 155 18.24 -23.61 -4.00
C GLN A 155 16.99 -23.32 -4.83
N CYS A 156 16.99 -22.26 -5.64
CA CYS A 156 15.88 -21.97 -6.55
C CYS A 156 15.68 -23.08 -7.57
N CYS A 157 16.78 -23.62 -8.14
CA CYS A 157 16.69 -24.75 -9.09
C CYS A 157 16.13 -26.01 -8.42
N GLU A 158 16.57 -26.34 -7.21
CA GLU A 158 16.07 -27.49 -6.45
C GLU A 158 14.58 -27.34 -6.14
N SER A 159 14.16 -26.19 -5.65
CA SER A 159 12.76 -25.89 -5.37
C SER A 159 11.91 -25.96 -6.63
N PHE A 160 12.38 -25.36 -7.75
CA PHE A 160 11.69 -25.43 -9.02
C PHE A 160 11.42 -26.88 -9.45
N TRP A 161 12.44 -27.73 -9.46
CA TRP A 161 12.28 -29.11 -9.88
C TRP A 161 11.39 -29.92 -8.92
N TRP A 162 11.48 -29.65 -7.64
CA TRP A 162 10.63 -30.30 -6.65
C TRP A 162 9.15 -29.92 -6.84
N ASP A 163 8.82 -28.64 -6.93
CA ASP A 163 7.46 -28.17 -7.09
C ASP A 163 6.86 -28.49 -8.47
N ALA A 164 7.67 -28.55 -9.53
CA ALA A 164 7.24 -29.00 -10.84
C ALA A 164 6.63 -30.41 -10.81
N THR A 165 7.09 -31.28 -9.91
CA THR A 165 6.48 -32.62 -9.72
C THR A 165 5.07 -32.55 -9.17
N TYR A 166 4.76 -31.56 -8.32
CA TYR A 166 3.42 -31.35 -7.80
C TYR A 166 2.49 -30.76 -8.86
N VAL A 167 2.99 -29.88 -9.71
CA VAL A 167 2.22 -29.39 -10.87
C VAL A 167 1.82 -30.56 -11.77
N ALA A 168 2.77 -31.42 -12.13
CA ALA A 168 2.51 -32.62 -12.95
C ALA A 168 1.50 -33.56 -12.28
N LYS A 169 1.61 -33.77 -10.97
CA LYS A 169 0.67 -34.58 -10.18
C LYS A 169 -0.74 -33.98 -10.19
N GLY A 170 -0.87 -32.66 -9.99
CA GLY A 170 -2.16 -31.98 -10.01
C GLY A 170 -2.84 -32.07 -11.38
N LEU A 171 -2.09 -31.87 -12.46
CA LEU A 171 -2.59 -32.02 -13.82
C LEU A 171 -3.06 -33.46 -14.11
N TRP A 172 -2.27 -34.45 -13.72
CA TRP A 172 -2.64 -35.86 -13.90
C TRP A 172 -3.93 -36.23 -13.16
N ARG A 173 -4.10 -35.71 -11.95
CA ARG A 173 -5.28 -35.96 -11.09
C ARG A 173 -6.47 -35.07 -11.44
N ARG A 174 -6.34 -34.15 -12.40
CA ARG A 174 -7.33 -33.12 -12.76
C ARG A 174 -7.68 -32.18 -11.59
N GLU A 175 -6.73 -31.97 -10.69
CA GLU A 175 -6.80 -31.05 -9.55
C GLU A 175 -6.18 -29.72 -9.96
N ILE A 176 -6.90 -28.97 -10.81
CA ILE A 176 -6.34 -27.76 -11.45
C ILE A 176 -5.92 -26.69 -10.45
N LEU A 177 -6.68 -26.46 -9.38
CA LEU A 177 -6.35 -25.48 -8.35
C LEU A 177 -5.05 -25.86 -7.63
N TYR A 178 -4.90 -27.13 -7.26
CA TYR A 178 -3.66 -27.65 -6.68
C TYR A 178 -2.45 -27.45 -7.61
N ALA A 179 -2.62 -27.74 -8.91
CA ALA A 179 -1.54 -27.52 -9.89
C ALA A 179 -1.19 -26.02 -10.01
N MET A 180 -2.19 -25.13 -10.01
CA MET A 180 -1.97 -23.68 -10.08
C MET A 180 -1.28 -23.12 -8.83
N ASP A 181 -1.62 -23.60 -7.64
CA ASP A 181 -0.97 -23.17 -6.40
C ASP A 181 0.53 -23.47 -6.45
N HIS A 182 0.91 -24.68 -6.85
CA HIS A 182 2.32 -25.07 -7.00
C HIS A 182 3.01 -24.35 -8.17
N LEU A 183 2.30 -24.10 -9.27
CA LEU A 183 2.86 -23.30 -10.36
C LEU A 183 3.22 -21.88 -9.90
N ASN A 184 2.39 -21.26 -9.08
CA ASN A 184 2.64 -19.91 -8.54
C ASN A 184 3.85 -19.86 -7.59
N LEU A 185 4.31 -21.00 -7.05
CA LEU A 185 5.52 -21.06 -6.21
C LEU A 185 6.82 -21.08 -7.04
N ILE A 186 6.74 -21.43 -8.32
CA ILE A 186 7.92 -21.64 -9.19
C ILE A 186 8.00 -20.65 -10.35
N VAL A 187 7.05 -19.71 -10.46
CA VAL A 187 7.02 -18.63 -11.44
C VAL A 187 7.19 -17.29 -10.72
#